data_6b0bb9c40b3544b3dbac52a9cdc72d86
#
_entry.id   6b0bb9c40b3544b3dbac52a9cdc72d86
#
_cell.length_a   1.000
_cell.length_b   1.000
_cell.length_c   1.000
_cell.angle_alpha   90.00
_cell.angle_beta   90.00
_cell.angle_gamma   90.00
#
_symmetry.space_group_name_H-M   'P 1'
#
loop_
_entity.id
_entity.type
_entity.pdbx_description
1 polymer ?
#
loop_
_entity_poly.entity_id
_entity_poly.type
_entity_poly.pdbx_seq_one_letter_code
_entity_poly.pdbx_strand_id
1 'polypeptide(L)'
;MKDISKRNVSKSLLAKTDDWPGQVIVKSDLNYGGAVEVRRNEEAQKRGLPAPFPGAVVKPSYDIYESLGNVPEAVWDDRAFVVEKFLPERDPDGYALRTWVFMGDKWSCMRHVATEPIVKARGIVKSERIEPTPEIFEERKRLGMDFGKFDYVEYEGRTVLLDANRTPGIPNMPRRIRRIEGRNIADGVEGILKRR
;
A
#
# COMPACT_ATOMS: atom_id res chain seq x y z
N MET A 1 1.11 13.87 12.76
CA MET A 1 1.46 12.89 11.69
C MET A 1 0.16 12.39 11.11
N LYS A 2 -0.07 12.52 9.77
CA LYS A 2 -1.35 12.10 9.16
C LYS A 2 -1.52 10.59 9.27
N ASP A 3 -2.74 10.14 9.48
CA ASP A 3 -3.12 8.73 9.46
C ASP A 3 -2.99 8.18 8.03
N ILE A 4 -2.32 7.04 7.87
CA ILE A 4 -2.11 6.34 6.60
C ILE A 4 -2.85 5.00 6.53
N SER A 5 -3.87 4.79 7.36
CA SER A 5 -4.79 3.68 7.19
C SER A 5 -5.46 3.74 5.80
N LYS A 6 -5.85 2.63 5.27
CA LYS A 6 -6.48 2.57 3.94
C LYS A 6 -7.75 3.41 3.87
N ARG A 7 -8.48 3.48 4.96
CA ARG A 7 -9.68 4.33 5.11
C ARG A 7 -9.40 5.82 4.84
N ASN A 8 -8.20 6.30 5.16
CA ASN A 8 -7.79 7.71 4.95
C ASN A 8 -7.00 7.91 3.64
N VAL A 9 -6.38 6.87 3.12
CA VAL A 9 -5.52 6.94 1.93
C VAL A 9 -6.28 6.64 0.66
N SER A 10 -7.11 5.58 0.66
CA SER A 10 -7.78 5.07 -0.53
C SER A 10 -8.88 6.01 -1.02
N LYS A 11 -8.94 6.17 -2.34
CA LYS A 11 -10.04 6.81 -3.06
C LYS A 11 -10.99 5.80 -3.71
N SER A 12 -10.76 4.50 -3.48
CA SER A 12 -11.52 3.41 -4.08
C SER A 12 -12.39 2.67 -3.06
N LEU A 13 -12.57 3.25 -1.87
CA LEU A 13 -13.43 2.70 -0.84
C LEU A 13 -14.87 2.57 -1.32
N LEU A 14 -15.52 1.53 -0.84
CA LEU A 14 -16.93 1.25 -1.08
C LEU A 14 -17.68 1.10 0.25
N ALA A 15 -18.88 1.65 0.28
CA ALA A 15 -19.88 1.34 1.28
C ALA A 15 -20.77 0.19 0.79
N LYS A 16 -21.43 -0.49 1.70
CA LYS A 16 -22.33 -1.61 1.38
C LYS A 16 -23.48 -1.23 0.43
N THR A 17 -23.89 0.04 0.48
CA THR A 17 -24.99 0.60 -0.32
C THR A 17 -24.56 1.22 -1.64
N ASP A 18 -23.26 1.19 -1.97
CA ASP A 18 -22.78 1.75 -3.22
C ASP A 18 -23.21 0.89 -4.42
N ASP A 19 -23.36 1.53 -5.56
CA ASP A 19 -23.58 0.86 -6.84
C ASP A 19 -22.24 0.70 -7.59
N TRP A 20 -21.65 -0.49 -7.44
CA TRP A 20 -20.41 -0.86 -8.14
C TRP A 20 -20.57 -2.22 -8.81
N PRO A 21 -20.54 -2.29 -10.17
CA PRO A 21 -20.80 -3.53 -10.90
C PRO A 21 -19.57 -4.46 -11.03
N GLY A 22 -18.38 -3.98 -10.61
CA GLY A 22 -17.13 -4.72 -10.77
C GLY A 22 -16.72 -5.52 -9.54
N GLN A 23 -15.61 -6.22 -9.66
CA GLN A 23 -14.98 -6.93 -8.56
C GLN A 23 -14.57 -5.99 -7.42
N VAL A 24 -14.57 -6.52 -6.21
CA VAL A 24 -14.18 -5.80 -5.00
C VAL A 24 -13.12 -6.59 -4.23
N ILE A 25 -12.32 -5.88 -3.44
CA ILE A 25 -11.26 -6.46 -2.63
C ILE A 25 -11.44 -6.07 -1.17
N VAL A 26 -11.36 -7.05 -0.27
CA VAL A 26 -11.37 -6.84 1.18
C VAL A 26 -9.95 -6.84 1.71
N LYS A 27 -9.57 -5.74 2.36
CA LYS A 27 -8.24 -5.53 2.93
C LYS A 27 -8.34 -5.23 4.43
N SER A 28 -7.27 -5.52 5.18
CA SER A 28 -7.09 -4.86 6.48
C SER A 28 -6.95 -3.36 6.29
N ASP A 29 -7.61 -2.56 7.12
CA ASP A 29 -7.46 -1.10 7.13
C ASP A 29 -6.02 -0.68 7.46
N LEU A 30 -5.30 -1.53 8.20
CA LEU A 30 -3.93 -1.30 8.64
C LEU A 30 -2.92 -1.88 7.64
N ASN A 31 -1.71 -1.30 7.63
CA ASN A 31 -0.61 -1.76 6.79
C ASN A 31 -0.06 -3.12 7.26
N TYR A 32 0.61 -3.86 6.38
CA TYR A 32 1.09 -5.21 6.66
C TYR A 32 0.02 -6.17 7.20
N GLY A 33 -1.23 -5.98 6.76
CA GLY A 33 -2.34 -6.79 7.23
C GLY A 33 -2.61 -6.66 8.74
N GLY A 34 -2.19 -5.58 9.40
CA GLY A 34 -2.36 -5.36 10.84
C GLY A 34 -1.31 -6.03 11.74
N ALA A 35 -0.35 -6.76 11.16
CA ALA A 35 0.61 -7.55 11.95
C ALA A 35 1.50 -6.70 12.89
N VAL A 36 1.81 -5.46 12.50
CA VAL A 36 2.62 -4.54 13.33
C VAL A 36 1.83 -4.11 14.56
N GLU A 37 0.57 -3.76 14.38
CA GLU A 37 -0.33 -3.29 15.43
C GLU A 37 -0.65 -4.42 16.41
N VAL A 38 -0.94 -5.62 15.93
CA VAL A 38 -1.15 -6.80 16.79
C VAL A 38 0.10 -7.08 17.62
N ARG A 39 1.29 -7.10 17.01
CA ARG A 39 2.54 -7.28 17.76
C ARG A 39 2.74 -6.21 18.85
N ARG A 40 2.43 -4.95 18.55
CA ARG A 40 2.52 -3.87 19.56
C ARG A 40 1.53 -4.03 20.69
N ASN A 41 0.33 -4.56 20.42
CA ASN A 41 -0.64 -4.90 21.43
C ASN A 41 -0.10 -6.01 22.35
N GLU A 42 0.50 -7.07 21.80
CA GLU A 42 1.13 -8.16 22.56
C GLU A 42 2.29 -7.65 23.42
N GLU A 43 3.14 -6.76 22.87
CA GLU A 43 4.24 -6.15 23.62
C GLU A 43 3.74 -5.26 24.79
N ALA A 44 2.67 -4.49 24.57
CA ALA A 44 2.04 -3.68 25.61
C ALA A 44 1.44 -4.59 26.71
N GLN A 45 0.73 -5.64 26.33
CA GLN A 45 0.13 -6.60 27.25
C GLN A 45 1.20 -7.27 28.14
N LYS A 46 2.34 -7.67 27.56
CA LYS A 46 3.47 -8.22 28.34
C LYS A 46 4.03 -7.25 29.38
N ARG A 47 3.80 -5.96 29.21
CA ARG A 47 4.21 -4.89 30.12
C ARG A 47 3.09 -4.43 31.07
N GLY A 48 1.92 -5.10 31.05
CA GLY A 48 0.74 -4.69 31.81
C GLY A 48 0.10 -3.38 31.36
N LEU A 49 0.36 -2.96 30.11
CA LEU A 49 -0.16 -1.72 29.52
C LEU A 49 -1.42 -2.03 28.66
N PRO A 50 -2.34 -1.07 28.52
CA PRO A 50 -3.47 -1.22 27.62
C PRO A 50 -3.01 -1.36 26.18
N ALA A 51 -3.77 -2.10 25.36
CA ALA A 51 -3.51 -2.29 23.95
C ALA A 51 -3.56 -0.94 23.21
N PRO A 52 -2.48 -0.49 22.55
CA PRO A 52 -2.45 0.78 21.82
C PRO A 52 -3.30 0.77 20.53
N PHE A 53 -3.66 -0.42 20.04
CA PHE A 53 -4.48 -0.60 18.82
C PHE A 53 -5.61 -1.61 19.09
N PRO A 54 -6.60 -1.26 19.95
CA PRO A 54 -7.68 -2.17 20.26
C PRO A 54 -8.44 -2.56 18.99
N GLY A 55 -8.78 -3.84 18.86
CA GLY A 55 -9.47 -4.38 17.68
C GLY A 55 -8.57 -4.67 16.47
N ALA A 56 -7.24 -4.44 16.55
CA ALA A 56 -6.34 -4.83 15.45
C ALA A 56 -6.33 -6.36 15.29
N VAL A 57 -6.51 -6.81 14.05
CA VAL A 57 -6.46 -8.21 13.64
C VAL A 57 -5.46 -8.42 12.52
N VAL A 58 -4.88 -9.61 12.43
CA VAL A 58 -4.00 -9.97 11.32
C VAL A 58 -4.83 -10.55 10.18
N LYS A 59 -4.75 -9.92 8.99
CA LYS A 59 -5.28 -10.45 7.72
C LYS A 59 -4.12 -10.67 6.75
N PRO A 60 -3.59 -11.89 6.63
CA PRO A 60 -2.38 -12.16 5.84
C PRO A 60 -2.62 -12.18 4.33
N SER A 61 -3.88 -12.31 3.91
CA SER A 61 -4.30 -12.33 2.50
C SER A 61 -5.43 -11.34 2.26
N TYR A 62 -5.59 -10.96 1.00
CA TYR A 62 -6.74 -10.19 0.54
C TYR A 62 -7.73 -11.14 -0.15
N ASP A 63 -9.01 -10.89 0.03
CA ASP A 63 -10.07 -11.65 -0.63
C ASP A 63 -10.67 -10.78 -1.73
N ILE A 64 -10.76 -11.34 -2.94
CA ILE A 64 -11.41 -10.70 -4.08
C ILE A 64 -12.77 -11.37 -4.26
N TYR A 65 -13.81 -10.56 -4.38
CA TYR A 65 -15.18 -10.98 -4.60
C TYR A 65 -15.67 -10.46 -5.95
N GLU A 66 -16.51 -11.25 -6.63
CA GLU A 66 -17.02 -10.92 -7.96
C GLU A 66 -17.94 -9.69 -7.96
N SER A 67 -18.58 -9.41 -6.83
CA SER A 67 -19.46 -8.24 -6.67
C SER A 67 -19.52 -7.79 -5.22
N LEU A 68 -20.04 -6.60 -5.00
CA LEU A 68 -20.28 -6.04 -3.67
C LEU A 68 -21.22 -6.92 -2.83
N GLY A 69 -22.22 -7.53 -3.46
CA GLY A 69 -23.18 -8.42 -2.80
C GLY A 69 -22.60 -9.75 -2.32
N ASN A 70 -21.40 -10.13 -2.79
CA ASN A 70 -20.73 -11.34 -2.33
C ASN A 70 -19.85 -11.12 -1.09
N VAL A 71 -19.67 -9.88 -0.64
CA VAL A 71 -18.88 -9.57 0.56
C VAL A 71 -19.67 -10.00 1.80
N PRO A 72 -19.08 -10.84 2.69
CA PRO A 72 -19.75 -11.29 3.90
C PRO A 72 -20.20 -10.13 4.79
N GLU A 73 -21.38 -10.25 5.40
CA GLU A 73 -21.97 -9.23 6.28
C GLU A 73 -21.00 -8.80 7.39
N ALA A 74 -20.35 -9.75 8.05
CA ALA A 74 -19.39 -9.50 9.12
C ALA A 74 -18.22 -8.59 8.74
N VAL A 75 -17.88 -8.48 7.45
CA VAL A 75 -16.82 -7.57 6.98
C VAL A 75 -17.24 -6.11 7.09
N TRP A 76 -18.52 -5.83 6.85
CA TRP A 76 -19.07 -4.47 6.89
C TRP A 76 -19.17 -3.92 8.31
N ASP A 77 -19.39 -4.81 9.29
CA ASP A 77 -19.53 -4.46 10.70
C ASP A 77 -18.17 -4.35 11.41
N ASP A 78 -17.10 -4.86 10.82
CA ASP A 78 -15.75 -4.88 11.41
C ASP A 78 -14.88 -3.74 10.86
N ARG A 79 -14.58 -2.76 11.73
CA ARG A 79 -13.70 -1.63 11.42
C ARG A 79 -12.25 -2.01 11.11
N ALA A 80 -11.83 -3.23 11.39
CA ALA A 80 -10.49 -3.71 11.02
C ALA A 80 -10.33 -3.90 9.51
N PHE A 81 -11.44 -3.92 8.76
CA PHE A 81 -11.45 -4.12 7.32
C PHE A 81 -11.95 -2.90 6.55
N VAL A 82 -11.57 -2.87 5.29
CA VAL A 82 -12.11 -1.96 4.26
C VAL A 82 -12.44 -2.76 3.02
N VAL A 83 -13.49 -2.34 2.34
CA VAL A 83 -13.88 -2.86 1.03
C VAL A 83 -13.51 -1.79 0.00
N GLU A 84 -12.79 -2.19 -1.05
CA GLU A 84 -12.37 -1.30 -2.12
C GLU A 84 -12.75 -1.89 -3.48
N LYS A 85 -12.90 -1.02 -4.49
CA LYS A 85 -12.93 -1.45 -5.88
C LYS A 85 -11.67 -2.23 -6.18
N PHE A 86 -11.78 -3.41 -6.80
CA PHE A 86 -10.63 -4.13 -7.30
C PHE A 86 -10.28 -3.60 -8.70
N LEU A 87 -9.21 -2.85 -8.80
CA LEU A 87 -8.76 -2.13 -10.00
C LEU A 87 -7.35 -2.60 -10.40
N PRO A 88 -7.21 -3.80 -10.98
CA PRO A 88 -5.89 -4.35 -11.32
C PRO A 88 -5.32 -3.69 -12.56
N GLU A 89 -4.03 -3.35 -12.55
CA GLU A 89 -3.28 -3.03 -13.76
C GLU A 89 -3.00 -4.35 -14.52
N ARG A 90 -3.43 -4.43 -15.76
CA ARG A 90 -3.21 -5.60 -16.63
C ARG A 90 -1.88 -5.49 -17.36
N ASP A 91 -1.26 -6.64 -17.59
CA ASP A 91 -0.05 -6.82 -18.36
C ASP A 91 -0.24 -8.09 -19.24
N PRO A 92 0.38 -8.22 -20.41
CA PRO A 92 0.33 -9.46 -21.20
C PRO A 92 0.73 -10.72 -20.42
N ASP A 93 1.65 -10.57 -19.46
CA ASP A 93 2.15 -11.65 -18.61
C ASP A 93 1.38 -11.78 -17.28
N GLY A 94 0.27 -11.02 -17.09
CA GLY A 94 -0.57 -11.11 -15.91
C GLY A 94 -1.02 -9.76 -15.34
N TYR A 95 -0.49 -9.38 -14.18
CA TYR A 95 -0.91 -8.20 -13.44
C TYR A 95 0.30 -7.39 -12.99
N ALA A 96 0.18 -6.07 -12.98
CA ALA A 96 1.26 -5.19 -12.57
C ALA A 96 0.96 -4.45 -11.28
N LEU A 97 2.02 -4.11 -10.57
CA LEU A 97 2.04 -3.23 -9.41
C LEU A 97 3.21 -2.27 -9.54
N ARG A 98 2.97 -1.00 -9.30
CA ARG A 98 3.99 0.04 -9.28
C ARG A 98 4.35 0.37 -7.85
N THR A 99 5.64 0.41 -7.55
CA THR A 99 6.15 0.78 -6.23
C THR A 99 7.02 2.01 -6.34
N TRP A 100 6.68 3.06 -5.63
CA TRP A 100 7.43 4.31 -5.59
C TRP A 100 7.96 4.57 -4.19
N VAL A 101 9.27 4.48 -4.02
CA VAL A 101 9.97 4.82 -2.77
C VAL A 101 10.58 6.20 -2.93
N PHE A 102 10.40 7.07 -1.93
CA PHE A 102 10.85 8.46 -2.01
C PHE A 102 11.34 9.00 -0.65
N MET A 103 12.27 9.95 -0.71
CA MET A 103 12.72 10.79 0.39
C MET A 103 13.12 12.17 -0.16
N GLY A 104 12.47 13.22 0.30
CA GLY A 104 12.68 14.57 -0.23
C GLY A 104 12.44 14.63 -1.74
N ASP A 105 13.48 15.01 -2.48
CA ASP A 105 13.48 15.07 -3.94
C ASP A 105 14.02 13.81 -4.63
N LYS A 106 14.51 12.84 -3.87
CA LYS A 106 15.03 11.57 -4.38
C LYS A 106 13.99 10.48 -4.35
N TRP A 107 14.02 9.61 -5.36
CA TRP A 107 13.08 8.52 -5.46
C TRP A 107 13.59 7.37 -6.35
N SER A 108 12.93 6.24 -6.22
CA SER A 108 13.04 5.09 -7.12
C SER A 108 11.63 4.54 -7.37
N CYS A 109 11.31 4.29 -8.63
CA CYS A 109 10.02 3.74 -9.02
C CYS A 109 10.22 2.48 -9.86
N MET A 110 9.50 1.42 -9.49
CA MET A 110 9.57 0.12 -10.15
C MET A 110 8.17 -0.35 -10.53
N ARG A 111 8.04 -0.96 -11.70
CA ARG A 111 6.86 -1.72 -12.10
C ARG A 111 7.18 -3.19 -12.00
N HIS A 112 6.38 -3.94 -11.26
CA HIS A 112 6.51 -5.37 -11.04
C HIS A 112 5.35 -6.09 -11.69
N VAL A 113 5.62 -7.19 -12.39
CA VAL A 113 4.61 -8.04 -13.02
C VAL A 113 4.59 -9.40 -12.34
N ALA A 114 3.41 -9.92 -12.09
CA ALA A 114 3.16 -11.26 -11.54
C ALA A 114 1.97 -11.92 -12.24
N THR A 115 1.91 -13.24 -12.21
CA THR A 115 0.79 -13.99 -12.77
C THR A 115 -0.50 -13.86 -11.97
N GLU A 116 -0.34 -13.64 -10.66
CA GLU A 116 -1.46 -13.51 -9.74
C GLU A 116 -1.98 -12.07 -9.66
N PRO A 117 -3.30 -11.88 -9.49
CA PRO A 117 -3.93 -10.56 -9.45
C PRO A 117 -3.47 -9.69 -8.27
N ILE A 118 -3.01 -10.30 -7.18
CA ILE A 118 -2.38 -9.61 -6.07
C ILE A 118 -0.87 -9.81 -6.17
N VAL A 119 -0.19 -8.81 -6.71
CA VAL A 119 1.27 -8.84 -6.92
C VAL A 119 1.99 -8.84 -5.57
N LYS A 120 2.62 -9.97 -5.25
CA LYS A 120 3.46 -10.15 -4.05
C LYS A 120 4.89 -10.44 -4.46
N ALA A 121 5.86 -10.05 -3.64
CA ALA A 121 7.29 -10.17 -3.93
C ALA A 121 7.74 -11.58 -4.41
N ARG A 122 7.10 -12.64 -3.89
CA ARG A 122 7.42 -14.04 -4.27
C ARG A 122 6.88 -14.45 -5.65
N GLY A 123 5.88 -13.73 -6.18
CA GLY A 123 5.24 -14.02 -7.46
C GLY A 123 5.74 -13.16 -8.61
N ILE A 124 6.67 -12.23 -8.36
CA ILE A 124 7.17 -11.32 -9.39
C ILE A 124 7.99 -12.10 -10.42
N VAL A 125 7.55 -12.04 -11.68
CA VAL A 125 8.23 -12.65 -12.83
C VAL A 125 9.05 -11.64 -13.63
N LYS A 126 8.67 -10.35 -13.58
CA LYS A 126 9.37 -9.25 -14.26
C LYS A 126 9.38 -8.00 -13.41
N SER A 127 10.45 -7.23 -13.49
CA SER A 127 10.53 -5.90 -12.87
C SER A 127 11.27 -4.95 -13.79
N GLU A 128 10.76 -3.74 -13.91
CA GLU A 128 11.38 -2.68 -14.70
C GLU A 128 11.36 -1.35 -13.95
N ARG A 129 12.37 -0.51 -14.19
CA ARG A 129 12.40 0.85 -13.67
C ARG A 129 11.54 1.74 -14.54
N ILE A 130 10.71 2.56 -13.92
CA ILE A 130 9.79 3.47 -14.59
C ILE A 130 9.86 4.87 -13.97
N GLU A 131 9.31 5.85 -14.67
CA GLU A 131 8.99 7.16 -14.09
C GLU A 131 7.66 7.06 -13.31
N PRO A 132 7.55 7.71 -12.14
CA PRO A 132 6.28 7.84 -11.45
C PRO A 132 5.29 8.66 -12.28
N THR A 133 4.00 8.32 -12.18
CA THR A 133 2.96 9.12 -12.84
C THR A 133 2.83 10.51 -12.21
N PRO A 134 2.42 11.55 -12.94
CA PRO A 134 2.22 12.89 -12.37
C PRO A 134 1.24 12.90 -11.20
N GLU A 135 0.17 12.11 -11.28
CA GLU A 135 -0.87 12.03 -10.26
C GLU A 135 -0.36 11.47 -8.93
N ILE A 136 0.66 10.57 -8.95
CA ILE A 136 1.19 10.02 -7.70
C ILE A 136 1.96 11.06 -6.89
N PHE A 137 2.54 12.08 -7.54
CA PHE A 137 3.14 13.21 -6.84
C PHE A 137 2.09 14.07 -6.15
N GLU A 138 0.90 14.23 -6.75
CA GLU A 138 -0.20 14.94 -6.10
C GLU A 138 -0.75 14.15 -4.89
N GLU A 139 -0.82 12.82 -4.98
CA GLU A 139 -1.16 11.97 -3.82
C GLU A 139 -0.14 12.14 -2.68
N ARG A 140 1.15 12.24 -3.00
CA ARG A 140 2.18 12.51 -2.01
C ARG A 140 1.97 13.86 -1.30
N LYS A 141 1.66 14.92 -2.05
CA LYS A 141 1.34 16.24 -1.50
C LYS A 141 0.10 16.18 -0.61
N ARG A 142 -0.97 15.53 -1.08
CA ARG A 142 -2.21 15.34 -0.32
C ARG A 142 -1.96 14.68 1.03
N LEU A 143 -1.12 13.65 1.05
CA LEU A 143 -0.77 12.92 2.27
C LEU A 143 0.30 13.62 3.12
N GLY A 144 0.98 14.64 2.60
CA GLY A 144 2.03 15.38 3.30
C GLY A 144 3.21 14.49 3.71
N MET A 145 3.66 13.64 2.80
CA MET A 145 4.74 12.67 3.08
C MET A 145 6.04 13.12 2.43
N ASP A 146 7.06 13.40 3.25
CA ASP A 146 8.42 13.68 2.77
C ASP A 146 9.24 12.40 2.56
N PHE A 147 8.87 11.31 3.21
CA PHE A 147 9.50 10.00 3.12
C PHE A 147 8.45 8.89 3.15
N GLY A 148 8.63 7.89 2.30
CA GLY A 148 7.73 6.74 2.28
C GLY A 148 7.82 5.87 1.04
N LYS A 149 6.86 4.97 0.95
CA LYS A 149 6.61 4.12 -0.23
C LYS A 149 5.13 4.14 -0.55
N PHE A 150 4.80 4.31 -1.82
CA PHE A 150 3.47 4.10 -2.34
C PHE A 150 3.43 2.85 -3.21
N ASP A 151 2.40 2.06 -3.03
CA ASP A 151 2.00 0.99 -3.92
C ASP A 151 0.78 1.48 -4.71
N TYR A 152 0.87 1.50 -6.03
CA TYR A 152 -0.17 2.04 -6.92
C TYR A 152 -0.25 1.28 -8.22
N VAL A 153 -1.30 1.50 -8.98
CA VAL A 153 -1.54 0.94 -10.32
C VAL A 153 -2.00 2.03 -11.28
N GLU A 154 -1.89 1.77 -12.57
CA GLU A 154 -2.66 2.47 -13.59
C GLU A 154 -3.85 1.61 -14.01
N TYR A 155 -5.03 2.13 -13.83
CA TYR A 155 -6.28 1.49 -14.22
C TYR A 155 -7.07 2.44 -15.13
N GLU A 156 -7.34 2.00 -16.37
CA GLU A 156 -8.04 2.81 -17.39
C GLU A 156 -7.46 4.22 -17.54
N GLY A 157 -6.14 4.31 -17.61
CA GLY A 157 -5.41 5.60 -17.79
C GLY A 157 -5.39 6.50 -16.56
N ARG A 158 -5.79 6.00 -15.38
CA ARG A 158 -5.78 6.75 -14.12
C ARG A 158 -4.87 6.09 -13.09
N THR A 159 -4.13 6.91 -12.36
CA THR A 159 -3.33 6.44 -11.23
C THR A 159 -4.22 6.16 -10.02
N VAL A 160 -4.12 4.95 -9.47
CA VAL A 160 -4.87 4.52 -8.29
C VAL A 160 -3.88 4.15 -7.18
N LEU A 161 -3.84 4.94 -6.11
CA LEU A 161 -3.03 4.65 -4.92
C LEU A 161 -3.69 3.52 -4.12
N LEU A 162 -2.96 2.43 -3.91
CA LEU A 162 -3.44 1.23 -3.20
C LEU A 162 -2.99 1.17 -1.74
N ASP A 163 -1.77 1.67 -1.44
CA ASP A 163 -1.19 1.64 -0.10
C ASP A 163 -0.11 2.72 0.07
N ALA A 164 0.01 3.26 1.28
CA ALA A 164 1.02 4.23 1.66
C ALA A 164 1.77 3.75 2.91
N ASN A 165 3.09 3.64 2.82
CA ASN A 165 3.94 3.14 3.90
C ASN A 165 4.98 4.19 4.31
N ARG A 166 5.13 4.42 5.61
CA ARG A 166 6.11 5.37 6.18
C ARG A 166 7.48 4.77 6.43
N THR A 167 7.55 3.46 6.51
CA THR A 167 8.80 2.72 6.75
C THR A 167 9.02 1.72 5.63
N PRO A 168 9.38 2.21 4.42
CA PRO A 168 9.56 1.32 3.30
C PRO A 168 10.71 0.35 3.55
N GLY A 169 10.44 -0.95 3.50
CA GLY A 169 11.46 -1.95 3.25
C GLY A 169 11.86 -1.87 1.77
N ILE A 170 13.13 -2.09 1.46
CA ILE A 170 13.59 -2.26 0.08
C ILE A 170 13.55 -3.77 -0.21
N PRO A 171 12.52 -4.24 -0.97
CA PRO A 171 12.37 -5.68 -1.18
C PRO A 171 13.37 -6.22 -2.20
N ASN A 172 13.76 -7.47 -2.01
CA ASN A 172 14.32 -8.43 -2.97
C ASN A 172 15.26 -7.93 -4.08
N MET A 173 16.01 -6.88 -3.83
CA MET A 173 17.12 -6.47 -4.71
C MET A 173 18.42 -7.15 -4.26
N PRO A 174 19.34 -7.51 -5.19
CA PRO A 174 20.70 -7.89 -4.85
C PRO A 174 21.32 -6.87 -3.91
N ARG A 175 22.05 -7.33 -2.89
CA ARG A 175 22.62 -6.49 -1.80
C ARG A 175 23.35 -5.25 -2.33
N ARG A 176 24.08 -5.39 -3.45
CA ARG A 176 24.81 -4.30 -4.08
C ARG A 176 23.87 -3.20 -4.63
N ILE A 177 22.83 -3.60 -5.36
CA ILE A 177 21.86 -2.67 -5.95
C ILE A 177 21.05 -1.98 -4.84
N ARG A 178 20.58 -2.74 -3.86
CA ARG A 178 19.88 -2.21 -2.68
C ARG A 178 20.69 -1.15 -1.94
N ARG A 179 22.02 -1.34 -1.84
CA ARG A 179 22.91 -0.37 -1.19
C ARG A 179 23.04 0.92 -1.99
N ILE A 180 23.12 0.83 -3.32
CA ILE A 180 23.20 1.99 -4.22
C ILE A 180 21.89 2.76 -4.20
N GLU A 181 20.77 2.10 -4.43
CA GLU A 181 19.43 2.72 -4.42
C GLU A 181 19.10 3.33 -3.04
N GLY A 182 19.44 2.62 -1.97
CA GLY A 182 19.25 3.11 -0.61
C GLY A 182 20.04 4.38 -0.30
N ARG A 183 21.27 4.51 -0.81
CA ARG A 183 22.08 5.73 -0.68
C ARG A 183 21.48 6.88 -1.49
N ASN A 184 21.16 6.64 -2.76
CA ASN A 184 20.55 7.66 -3.62
C ASN A 184 19.26 8.22 -3.00
N ILE A 185 18.42 7.37 -2.41
CA ILE A 185 17.20 7.82 -1.73
C ILE A 185 17.54 8.57 -0.42
N ALA A 186 18.51 8.09 0.35
CA ALA A 186 18.93 8.72 1.61
C ALA A 186 19.46 10.15 1.41
N ASP A 187 20.10 10.43 0.30
CA ASP A 187 20.58 11.78 -0.06
C ASP A 187 19.45 12.82 -0.14
N GLY A 188 18.19 12.35 -0.33
CA GLY A 188 17.02 13.21 -0.30
C GLY A 188 16.70 13.82 1.08
N VAL A 189 17.35 13.36 2.16
CA VAL A 189 17.19 13.95 3.50
C VAL A 189 17.64 15.41 3.53
N GLU A 190 18.68 15.76 2.76
CA GLU A 190 19.15 17.15 2.68
C GLU A 190 18.06 18.09 2.14
N GLY A 191 17.30 17.65 1.14
CA GLY A 191 16.17 18.41 0.62
C GLY A 191 15.04 18.63 1.61
N ILE A 192 14.85 17.72 2.57
CA ILE A 192 13.88 17.85 3.65
C ILE A 192 14.36 18.88 4.68
N LEU A 193 15.64 18.81 5.05
CA LEU A 193 16.22 19.70 6.07
C LEU A 193 16.28 21.17 5.60
N LYS A 194 16.52 21.41 4.30
CA LYS A 194 16.58 22.77 3.72
C LYS A 194 15.20 23.45 3.61
N ARG A 195 14.09 22.71 3.73
CA ARG A 195 12.71 23.24 3.68
C ARG A 195 12.12 23.62 5.04
N ARG A 196 12.84 23.37 6.11
CA ARG A 196 12.49 23.74 7.49
C ARG A 196 13.24 24.99 7.90
#